data_001dfc8ddee777e6ba4a2b12c312707f
#
_entry.id   001dfc8ddee777e6ba4a2b12c312707f
#
_cell.length_a   1.000
_cell.length_b   1.000
_cell.length_c   1.000
_cell.angle_alpha   90.00
_cell.angle_beta   90.00
_cell.angle_gamma   90.00
#
_symmetry.space_group_name_H-M   'P 1'
#
loop_
_entity.id
_entity.type
_entity.pdbx_description
1 polymer ?
#
loop_
_entity_poly.entity_id
_entity_poly.type
_entity_poly.pdbx_seq_one_letter_code
_entity_poly.pdbx_strand_id
1 'polypeptide(L)'
;MDKILLHLASLQAIQERTIAETLVQGLRDAQPADVDYQTSNPYPDLIHIVGLSDRATQQLMSRAGRLRIPYIVTPLSSLQPWTHTRRPHFPPATILVASSQLEYEQLAKLYPENTVLLVGNPVVSAAITFDDYARRMQEVYAEALASHDAAVRDDIAQRVGKLGEEDAAICDILRQALYVGYEHRRHHIQQTTLDRLAATMTAANYDEALMADRLEELQLTSSFAQLETFLADHSTLTEGFMPIEAHPNKNFTLP
;
A
#
# COMPACT_ATOMS: atom_id res chain seq x y z
N MET A 1 3.65 3.28 -14.13
CA MET A 1 4.81 3.99 -13.50
C MET A 1 4.44 4.29 -12.08
N ASP A 2 5.07 3.57 -11.14
CA ASP A 2 4.73 3.63 -9.72
C ASP A 2 5.34 4.87 -9.07
N LYS A 3 4.53 5.62 -8.32
CA LYS A 3 4.96 6.84 -7.62
C LYS A 3 5.56 6.46 -6.26
N ILE A 4 6.86 6.47 -6.17
CA ILE A 4 7.58 6.10 -4.95
C ILE A 4 8.01 7.37 -4.20
N LEU A 5 7.47 7.58 -3.00
CA LEU A 5 7.94 8.65 -2.13
C LEU A 5 9.23 8.22 -1.44
N LEU A 6 10.35 8.83 -1.82
CA LEU A 6 11.63 8.65 -1.11
C LEU A 6 11.68 9.59 0.09
N HIS A 7 11.58 9.04 1.29
CA HIS A 7 11.68 9.76 2.56
C HIS A 7 13.03 9.51 3.22
N LEU A 8 13.78 10.58 3.41
CA LEU A 8 15.04 10.55 4.15
C LEU A 8 14.79 10.97 5.61
N ALA A 9 15.06 10.07 6.54
CA ALA A 9 14.98 10.39 7.97
C ALA A 9 16.10 11.39 8.39
N SER A 10 15.80 12.25 9.37
CA SER A 10 16.81 13.14 9.96
C SER A 10 17.79 12.35 10.81
N LEU A 11 18.91 11.98 10.24
CA LEU A 11 19.96 11.22 10.90
C LEU A 11 20.91 12.16 11.67
N GLN A 12 21.26 11.79 12.90
CA GLN A 12 22.11 12.60 13.76
C GLN A 12 23.59 12.48 13.39
N ALA A 13 24.03 11.27 13.06
CA ALA A 13 25.41 11.04 12.67
C ALA A 13 25.67 11.54 11.24
N ILE A 14 26.69 12.37 11.07
CA ILE A 14 27.05 12.97 9.77
C ILE A 14 27.32 11.89 8.72
N GLN A 15 28.04 10.83 9.09
CA GLN A 15 28.38 9.72 8.19
C GLN A 15 27.12 8.99 7.69
N GLU A 16 26.18 8.66 8.58
CA GLU A 16 24.93 8.01 8.22
C GLU A 16 24.09 8.89 7.29
N ARG A 17 24.03 10.20 7.59
CA ARG A 17 23.34 11.17 6.76
C ARG A 17 23.93 11.22 5.35
N THR A 18 25.26 11.31 5.24
CA THR A 18 25.94 11.33 3.93
C THR A 18 25.66 10.06 3.14
N ILE A 19 25.71 8.89 3.78
CA ILE A 19 25.39 7.61 3.12
C ILE A 19 23.92 7.61 2.63
N ALA A 20 22.99 8.02 3.48
CA ALA A 20 21.56 8.03 3.16
C ALA A 20 21.23 9.03 2.03
N GLU A 21 21.79 10.25 2.08
CA GLU A 21 21.64 11.27 1.04
C GLU A 21 22.19 10.79 -0.30
N THR A 22 23.40 10.19 -0.29
CA THR A 22 24.04 9.65 -1.49
C THR A 22 23.22 8.49 -2.07
N LEU A 23 22.67 7.61 -1.21
CA LEU A 23 21.85 6.49 -1.64
C LEU A 23 20.55 6.96 -2.32
N VAL A 24 19.86 7.92 -1.69
CA VAL A 24 18.62 8.52 -2.23
C VAL A 24 18.90 9.26 -3.56
N GLN A 25 19.99 10.00 -3.62
CA GLN A 25 20.36 10.69 -4.86
C GLN A 25 20.71 9.72 -5.98
N GLY A 26 21.48 8.67 -5.68
CA GLY A 26 21.82 7.65 -6.66
C GLY A 26 20.61 6.87 -7.20
N LEU A 27 19.59 6.60 -6.37
CA LEU A 27 18.31 6.04 -6.84
C LEU A 27 17.60 6.96 -7.82
N ARG A 28 17.59 8.27 -7.54
CA ARG A 28 16.98 9.27 -8.44
C ARG A 28 17.71 9.38 -9.76
N ASP A 29 19.04 9.38 -9.71
CA ASP A 29 19.89 9.54 -10.89
C ASP A 29 19.81 8.31 -11.82
N ALA A 30 19.60 7.12 -11.27
CA ALA A 30 19.43 5.88 -12.02
C ALA A 30 18.12 5.84 -12.85
N GLN A 31 17.11 6.66 -12.50
CA GLN A 31 15.82 6.83 -13.21
C GLN A 31 15.27 5.52 -13.83
N PRO A 32 14.95 4.51 -13.05
CA PRO A 32 14.39 3.28 -13.59
C PRO A 32 13.06 3.55 -14.31
N ALA A 33 12.84 2.88 -15.47
CA ALA A 33 11.76 3.21 -16.41
C ALA A 33 10.33 3.15 -15.82
N ASP A 34 10.12 2.30 -14.82
CA ASP A 34 8.79 2.03 -14.25
C ASP A 34 8.54 2.72 -12.91
N VAL A 35 9.46 3.57 -12.44
CA VAL A 35 9.40 4.24 -11.14
C VAL A 35 9.53 5.75 -11.30
N ASP A 36 8.62 6.47 -10.64
CA ASP A 36 8.66 7.94 -10.50
C ASP A 36 8.99 8.30 -9.04
N TYR A 37 10.23 8.70 -8.78
CA TYR A 37 10.67 9.08 -7.45
C TYR A 37 10.20 10.47 -7.05
N GLN A 38 9.33 10.55 -6.06
CA GLN A 38 8.73 11.76 -5.53
C GLN A 38 9.47 12.26 -4.29
N THR A 39 9.58 13.57 -4.13
CA THR A 39 10.08 14.22 -2.90
C THR A 39 8.96 14.60 -1.94
N SER A 40 7.77 14.87 -2.48
CA SER A 40 6.56 15.10 -1.72
C SER A 40 5.37 14.61 -2.53
N ASN A 41 4.61 13.69 -1.97
CA ASN A 41 3.36 13.23 -2.56
C ASN A 41 2.42 12.86 -1.42
N PRO A 42 1.22 13.44 -1.33
CA PRO A 42 0.26 13.07 -0.30
C PRO A 42 -0.28 11.65 -0.47
N TYR A 43 -0.25 11.09 -1.68
CA TYR A 43 -0.81 9.77 -2.03
C TYR A 43 0.15 8.99 -2.95
N PRO A 44 1.34 8.61 -2.47
CA PRO A 44 2.24 7.77 -3.25
C PRO A 44 1.72 6.33 -3.32
N ASP A 45 2.17 5.59 -4.31
CA ASP A 45 1.85 4.15 -4.40
C ASP A 45 2.61 3.35 -3.35
N LEU A 46 3.84 3.77 -3.04
CA LEU A 46 4.69 3.20 -2.01
C LEU A 46 5.58 4.27 -1.38
N ILE A 47 5.95 4.09 -0.12
CA ILE A 47 6.92 4.94 0.57
C ILE A 47 8.19 4.13 0.81
N HIS A 48 9.34 4.64 0.37
CA HIS A 48 10.63 4.11 0.74
C HIS A 48 11.28 5.02 1.79
N ILE A 49 11.42 4.51 2.99
CA ILE A 49 12.02 5.21 4.14
C ILE A 49 13.49 4.81 4.24
N VAL A 50 14.38 5.79 4.17
CA VAL A 50 15.83 5.61 4.35
C VAL A 50 16.25 6.22 5.67
N GLY A 51 16.68 5.38 6.60
CA GLY A 51 16.95 5.74 8.01
C GLY A 51 15.70 5.66 8.91
N LEU A 52 15.87 5.71 10.22
CA LEU A 52 14.79 5.41 11.19
C LEU A 52 14.76 6.29 12.43
N SER A 53 15.36 7.45 12.48
CA SER A 53 15.66 8.02 13.79
C SER A 53 14.81 9.22 14.24
N ASP A 54 13.80 9.67 13.49
CA ASP A 54 13.09 10.89 13.83
C ASP A 54 11.56 10.76 14.00
N ARG A 55 10.97 11.80 14.62
CA ARG A 55 9.54 11.91 14.85
C ARG A 55 8.75 12.04 13.54
N ALA A 56 9.32 12.70 12.54
CA ALA A 56 8.67 12.90 11.24
C ALA A 56 8.47 11.57 10.52
N THR A 57 9.50 10.70 10.53
CA THR A 57 9.42 9.33 10.01
C THR A 57 8.34 8.51 10.71
N GLN A 58 8.23 8.59 12.05
CA GLN A 58 7.18 7.89 12.78
C GLN A 58 5.77 8.40 12.43
N GLN A 59 5.61 9.71 12.25
CA GLN A 59 4.34 10.30 11.79
C GLN A 59 3.99 9.86 10.37
N LEU A 60 4.98 9.79 9.48
CA LEU A 60 4.80 9.29 8.10
C LEU A 60 4.36 7.81 8.10
N MET A 61 5.02 6.95 8.87
CA MET A 61 4.64 5.54 9.02
C MET A 61 3.20 5.39 9.57
N SER A 62 2.85 6.17 10.59
CA SER A 62 1.49 6.19 11.15
C SER A 62 0.45 6.64 10.14
N ARG A 63 0.78 7.65 9.30
CA ARG A 63 -0.08 8.11 8.22
C ARG A 63 -0.22 7.04 7.13
N ALA A 64 0.89 6.41 6.72
CA ALA A 64 0.90 5.33 5.75
C ALA A 64 -0.04 4.19 6.18
N GLY A 65 0.04 3.76 7.45
CA GLY A 65 -0.84 2.75 8.00
C GLY A 65 -2.33 3.12 7.94
N ARG A 66 -2.68 4.37 8.28
CA ARG A 66 -4.08 4.85 8.20
C ARG A 66 -4.61 4.90 6.77
N LEU A 67 -3.77 5.27 5.81
CA LEU A 67 -4.14 5.37 4.40
C LEU A 67 -3.95 4.04 3.65
N ARG A 68 -3.49 2.99 4.35
CA ARG A 68 -3.12 1.71 3.75
C ARG A 68 -2.14 1.86 2.58
N ILE A 69 -1.16 2.77 2.73
CA ILE A 69 -0.07 2.91 1.77
C ILE A 69 1.06 1.98 2.21
N PRO A 70 1.53 1.05 1.36
CA PRO A 70 2.66 0.20 1.70
C PRO A 70 3.93 1.03 1.87
N TYR A 71 4.82 0.59 2.75
CA TYR A 71 6.13 1.19 2.88
C TYR A 71 7.21 0.14 3.12
N ILE A 72 8.39 0.44 2.63
CA ILE A 72 9.61 -0.32 2.88
C ILE A 72 10.59 0.54 3.66
N VAL A 73 11.51 -0.10 4.34
CA VAL A 73 12.47 0.59 5.20
C VAL A 73 13.88 0.08 4.93
N THR A 74 14.80 1.00 4.65
CA THR A 74 16.26 0.75 4.67
C THR A 74 16.82 1.41 5.93
N PRO A 75 17.01 0.66 7.03
CA PRO A 75 17.28 1.24 8.35
C PRO A 75 18.65 1.88 8.48
N LEU A 76 19.64 1.43 7.70
CA LEU A 76 21.06 1.80 7.83
C LEU A 76 21.63 1.53 9.24
N SER A 77 21.11 0.48 9.90
CA SER A 77 21.38 0.17 11.30
C SER A 77 22.74 -0.49 11.56
N SER A 78 23.48 -0.83 10.51
CA SER A 78 24.84 -1.40 10.63
C SER A 78 25.85 -0.49 11.32
N LEU A 79 25.50 0.77 11.49
CA LEU A 79 26.34 1.81 12.10
C LEU A 79 25.98 2.10 13.55
N GLN A 80 24.86 1.57 14.08
CA GLN A 80 24.46 1.74 15.48
C GLN A 80 23.92 0.45 16.08
N PRO A 81 24.32 0.07 17.30
CA PRO A 81 23.70 -1.06 18.00
C PRO A 81 22.25 -0.68 18.37
N TRP A 82 21.29 -1.44 17.87
CA TRP A 82 19.90 -1.32 18.26
C TRP A 82 19.74 -1.74 19.71
N THR A 83 19.39 -0.82 20.57
CA THR A 83 19.09 -1.14 21.97
C THR A 83 17.65 -1.66 22.06
N HIS A 84 17.42 -2.73 22.84
CA HIS A 84 16.13 -3.39 23.00
C HIS A 84 14.98 -2.45 23.45
N THR A 85 15.29 -1.27 23.96
CA THR A 85 14.33 -0.32 24.53
C THR A 85 13.77 0.70 23.53
N ARG A 86 14.32 0.78 22.29
CA ARG A 86 13.93 1.82 21.30
C ARG A 86 13.76 1.30 19.89
N ARG A 87 13.55 -0.01 19.71
CA ARG A 87 13.32 -0.50 18.36
C ARG A 87 11.92 -0.09 17.86
N PRO A 88 11.80 0.42 16.63
CA PRO A 88 10.51 0.69 16.04
C PRO A 88 9.73 -0.61 15.83
N HIS A 89 8.41 -0.51 15.88
CA HIS A 89 7.54 -1.60 15.49
C HIS A 89 7.16 -1.45 14.02
N PHE A 90 7.30 -2.53 13.25
CA PHE A 90 6.87 -2.58 11.85
C PHE A 90 5.69 -3.55 11.72
N PRO A 91 4.63 -3.19 10.97
CA PRO A 91 3.62 -4.16 10.56
C PRO A 91 4.27 -5.34 9.81
N PRO A 92 3.74 -6.57 9.91
CA PRO A 92 4.33 -7.75 9.26
C PRO A 92 4.50 -7.62 7.74
N ALA A 93 3.61 -6.89 7.07
CA ALA A 93 3.70 -6.63 5.62
C ALA A 93 4.82 -5.65 5.22
N THR A 94 5.53 -5.02 6.19
CA THR A 94 6.64 -4.11 5.88
C THR A 94 7.88 -4.89 5.48
N ILE A 95 8.45 -4.56 4.31
CA ILE A 95 9.73 -5.11 3.87
C ILE A 95 10.88 -4.28 4.44
N LEU A 96 11.85 -4.95 5.04
CA LEU A 96 13.08 -4.34 5.54
C LEU A 96 14.23 -4.64 4.58
N VAL A 97 14.93 -3.59 4.15
CA VAL A 97 16.03 -3.71 3.18
C VAL A 97 17.36 -3.57 3.92
N ALA A 98 18.14 -4.63 3.93
CA ALA A 98 19.45 -4.65 4.54
C ALA A 98 20.54 -4.21 3.57
N SER A 99 21.44 -3.34 4.05
CA SER A 99 22.59 -2.80 3.33
C SER A 99 23.84 -3.70 3.39
N SER A 100 23.85 -4.66 4.30
CA SER A 100 24.97 -5.61 4.49
C SER A 100 24.48 -6.94 5.06
N GLN A 101 25.31 -7.97 4.95
CA GLN A 101 25.01 -9.29 5.53
C GLN A 101 24.81 -9.21 7.05
N LEU A 102 25.61 -8.43 7.75
CA LEU A 102 25.49 -8.23 9.19
C LEU A 102 24.15 -7.59 9.56
N GLU A 103 23.74 -6.55 8.82
CA GLU A 103 22.45 -5.88 9.02
C GLU A 103 21.29 -6.84 8.73
N TYR A 104 21.39 -7.64 7.67
CA TYR A 104 20.41 -8.68 7.35
C TYR A 104 20.18 -9.65 8.52
N GLU A 105 21.26 -10.21 9.07
CA GLU A 105 21.19 -11.16 10.19
C GLU A 105 20.59 -10.53 11.45
N GLN A 106 20.93 -9.27 11.72
CA GLN A 106 20.36 -8.53 12.84
C GLN A 106 18.87 -8.23 12.65
N LEU A 107 18.47 -7.76 11.47
CA LEU A 107 17.08 -7.46 11.17
C LEU A 107 16.20 -8.72 11.18
N ALA A 108 16.65 -9.80 10.57
CA ALA A 108 15.93 -11.08 10.56
C ALA A 108 15.72 -11.62 11.99
N LYS A 109 16.69 -11.44 12.88
CA LYS A 109 16.57 -11.83 14.29
C LYS A 109 15.61 -10.92 15.08
N LEU A 110 15.63 -9.60 14.80
CA LEU A 110 14.85 -8.60 15.53
C LEU A 110 13.40 -8.54 15.06
N TYR A 111 13.14 -8.86 13.80
CA TYR A 111 11.86 -8.76 13.11
C TYR A 111 11.50 -10.06 12.38
N PRO A 112 11.29 -11.17 13.11
CA PRO A 112 11.07 -12.48 12.50
C PRO A 112 9.76 -12.58 11.70
N GLU A 113 8.83 -11.65 11.90
CA GLU A 113 7.55 -11.60 11.18
C GLU A 113 7.61 -10.73 9.91
N ASN A 114 8.71 -10.00 9.70
CA ASN A 114 8.89 -9.14 8.54
C ASN A 114 9.77 -9.82 7.49
N THR A 115 9.48 -9.56 6.22
CA THR A 115 10.39 -9.92 5.13
C THR A 115 11.63 -9.04 5.20
N VAL A 116 12.81 -9.64 5.28
CA VAL A 116 14.09 -8.93 5.23
C VAL A 116 14.81 -9.32 3.94
N LEU A 117 15.21 -8.33 3.15
CA LEU A 117 15.91 -8.53 1.88
C LEU A 117 17.30 -7.92 1.93
N LEU A 118 18.31 -8.70 1.52
CA LEU A 118 19.68 -8.22 1.37
C LEU A 118 19.87 -7.65 -0.04
N VAL A 119 19.83 -6.33 -0.17
CA VAL A 119 20.07 -5.66 -1.44
C VAL A 119 21.50 -5.17 -1.58
N GLY A 120 22.14 -4.88 -0.46
CA GLY A 120 23.45 -4.26 -0.40
C GLY A 120 23.36 -2.73 -0.44
N ASN A 121 24.53 -2.06 -0.42
CA ASN A 121 24.57 -0.60 -0.47
C ASN A 121 25.79 -0.14 -1.29
N PRO A 122 25.59 0.51 -2.46
CA PRO A 122 26.66 0.94 -3.36
C PRO A 122 27.56 2.05 -2.76
N VAL A 123 27.09 2.76 -1.73
CA VAL A 123 27.87 3.82 -1.06
C VAL A 123 28.98 3.22 -0.18
N VAL A 124 28.72 2.03 0.40
CA VAL A 124 29.66 1.39 1.34
C VAL A 124 30.35 0.15 0.75
N SER A 125 29.92 -0.31 -0.40
CA SER A 125 30.46 -1.50 -1.07
C SER A 125 30.73 -1.25 -2.55
N ALA A 126 31.97 -1.26 -2.95
CA ALA A 126 32.38 -1.15 -4.36
C ALA A 126 31.95 -2.36 -5.24
N ALA A 127 31.45 -3.43 -4.63
CA ALA A 127 30.98 -4.61 -5.35
C ALA A 127 29.57 -4.43 -5.98
N ILE A 128 28.89 -3.33 -5.68
CA ILE A 128 27.52 -3.06 -6.15
C ILE A 128 27.52 -1.67 -6.80
N THR A 129 27.03 -1.59 -8.03
CA THR A 129 26.81 -0.32 -8.70
C THR A 129 25.46 0.30 -8.31
N PHE A 130 25.27 1.60 -8.55
CA PHE A 130 23.97 2.24 -8.36
C PHE A 130 22.89 1.68 -9.30
N ASP A 131 23.25 1.32 -10.52
CA ASP A 131 22.33 0.70 -11.48
C ASP A 131 21.86 -0.68 -11.00
N ASP A 132 22.77 -1.50 -10.47
CA ASP A 132 22.42 -2.80 -9.87
C ASP A 132 21.53 -2.62 -8.64
N TYR A 133 21.85 -1.64 -7.80
CA TYR A 133 21.05 -1.32 -6.63
C TYR A 133 19.64 -0.87 -7.03
N ALA A 134 19.51 0.08 -7.97
CA ALA A 134 18.25 0.58 -8.46
C ALA A 134 17.38 -0.54 -9.07
N ARG A 135 17.98 -1.42 -9.89
CA ARG A 135 17.28 -2.58 -10.45
C ARG A 135 16.75 -3.53 -9.37
N ARG A 136 17.58 -3.86 -8.35
CA ARG A 136 17.13 -4.68 -7.23
C ARG A 136 16.02 -3.99 -6.41
N MET A 137 16.12 -2.67 -6.23
CA MET A 137 15.09 -1.92 -5.52
C MET A 137 13.77 -1.89 -6.30
N GLN A 138 13.76 -1.89 -7.64
CA GLN A 138 12.54 -2.08 -8.43
C GLN A 138 11.86 -3.42 -8.13
N GLU A 139 12.63 -4.51 -8.05
CA GLU A 139 12.12 -5.83 -7.68
C GLU A 139 11.49 -5.80 -6.28
N VAL A 140 12.15 -5.13 -5.31
CA VAL A 140 11.63 -4.94 -3.95
C VAL A 140 10.34 -4.12 -3.94
N TYR A 141 10.26 -3.05 -4.73
CA TYR A 141 9.04 -2.23 -4.83
C TYR A 141 7.88 -3.03 -5.41
N ALA A 142 8.12 -3.78 -6.49
CA ALA A 142 7.10 -4.63 -7.10
C ALA A 142 6.60 -5.71 -6.12
N GLU A 143 7.49 -6.34 -5.36
CA GLU A 143 7.13 -7.31 -4.33
C GLU A 143 6.31 -6.67 -3.20
N ALA A 144 6.71 -5.49 -2.73
CA ALA A 144 6.00 -4.76 -1.67
C ALA A 144 4.58 -4.38 -2.11
N LEU A 145 4.43 -3.88 -3.34
CA LEU A 145 3.12 -3.51 -3.90
C LEU A 145 2.22 -4.73 -4.07
N ALA A 146 2.75 -5.82 -4.64
CA ALA A 146 2.00 -7.06 -4.85
C ALA A 146 1.58 -7.72 -3.52
N SER A 147 2.49 -7.81 -2.55
CA SER A 147 2.21 -8.38 -1.23
C SER A 147 1.17 -7.55 -0.47
N HIS A 148 1.24 -6.23 -0.58
CA HIS A 148 0.27 -5.34 0.05
C HIS A 148 -1.12 -5.46 -0.60
N ASP A 149 -1.20 -5.50 -1.93
CA ASP A 149 -2.46 -5.69 -2.65
C ASP A 149 -3.12 -7.04 -2.27
N ALA A 150 -2.34 -8.11 -2.21
CA ALA A 150 -2.81 -9.41 -1.76
C ALA A 150 -3.36 -9.35 -0.32
N ALA A 151 -2.64 -8.72 0.61
CA ALA A 151 -3.09 -8.57 2.00
C ALA A 151 -4.39 -7.74 2.12
N VAL A 152 -4.56 -6.72 1.30
CA VAL A 152 -5.82 -5.94 1.24
C VAL A 152 -6.96 -6.80 0.72
N ARG A 153 -6.75 -7.59 -0.34
CA ARG A 153 -7.77 -8.49 -0.87
C ARG A 153 -8.18 -9.57 0.13
N ASP A 154 -7.21 -10.12 0.87
CA ASP A 154 -7.46 -11.12 1.91
C ASP A 154 -8.26 -10.51 3.08
N ASP A 155 -7.93 -9.30 3.55
CA ASP A 155 -8.68 -8.59 4.58
C ASP A 155 -10.14 -8.34 4.15
N ILE A 156 -10.33 -7.89 2.90
CA ILE A 156 -11.67 -7.72 2.31
C ILE A 156 -12.41 -9.05 2.23
N ALA A 157 -11.76 -10.11 1.76
CA ALA A 157 -12.37 -11.43 1.65
C ALA A 157 -12.79 -11.98 3.01
N GLN A 158 -11.95 -11.83 4.04
CA GLN A 158 -12.28 -12.23 5.41
C GLN A 158 -13.44 -11.41 5.99
N ARG A 159 -13.50 -10.11 5.71
CA ARG A 159 -14.58 -9.24 6.15
C ARG A 159 -15.92 -9.66 5.54
N VAL A 160 -15.96 -9.89 4.22
CA VAL A 160 -17.16 -10.33 3.52
C VAL A 160 -17.51 -11.76 3.91
N GLY A 161 -16.53 -12.65 4.06
CA GLY A 161 -16.75 -14.05 4.46
C GLY A 161 -17.46 -14.24 5.81
N LYS A 162 -17.36 -13.24 6.72
CA LYS A 162 -18.10 -13.26 8.00
C LYS A 162 -19.62 -13.17 7.83
N LEU A 163 -20.11 -12.71 6.68
CA LEU A 163 -21.53 -12.62 6.37
C LEU A 163 -22.16 -13.96 5.94
N GLY A 164 -21.34 -15.00 5.75
CA GLY A 164 -21.76 -16.27 5.15
C GLY A 164 -21.61 -16.23 3.62
N GLU A 165 -21.66 -17.42 3.00
CA GLU A 165 -21.50 -17.59 1.54
C GLU A 165 -22.84 -17.90 0.86
N GLU A 166 -23.96 -17.48 1.45
CA GLU A 166 -25.32 -17.84 0.96
C GLU A 166 -25.60 -17.30 -0.46
N ASP A 167 -24.99 -16.18 -0.85
CA ASP A 167 -25.04 -15.63 -2.20
C ASP A 167 -23.64 -15.21 -2.68
N ALA A 168 -23.09 -16.02 -3.58
CA ALA A 168 -21.76 -15.78 -4.13
C ALA A 168 -21.67 -14.48 -4.96
N ALA A 169 -22.78 -14.09 -5.63
CA ALA A 169 -22.82 -12.87 -6.43
C ALA A 169 -22.78 -11.63 -5.53
N ILE A 170 -23.54 -11.60 -4.45
CA ILE A 170 -23.49 -10.52 -3.45
C ILE A 170 -22.10 -10.44 -2.84
N CYS A 171 -21.50 -11.56 -2.44
CA CYS A 171 -20.15 -11.58 -1.90
C CYS A 171 -19.11 -11.01 -2.87
N ASP A 172 -19.23 -11.32 -4.16
CA ASP A 172 -18.30 -10.81 -5.18
C ASP A 172 -18.48 -9.29 -5.40
N ILE A 173 -19.72 -8.81 -5.50
CA ILE A 173 -20.02 -7.38 -5.59
C ILE A 173 -19.43 -6.62 -4.39
N LEU A 174 -19.67 -7.12 -3.17
CA LEU A 174 -19.17 -6.48 -1.94
C LEU A 174 -17.64 -6.46 -1.87
N ARG A 175 -16.96 -7.53 -2.28
CA ARG A 175 -15.49 -7.58 -2.36
C ARG A 175 -14.95 -6.54 -3.33
N GLN A 176 -15.55 -6.45 -4.53
CA GLN A 176 -15.15 -5.47 -5.54
C GLN A 176 -15.44 -4.03 -5.09
N ALA A 177 -16.60 -3.77 -4.49
CA ALA A 177 -16.96 -2.45 -3.96
C ALA A 177 -15.98 -1.97 -2.88
N LEU A 178 -15.64 -2.84 -1.92
CA LEU A 178 -14.65 -2.52 -0.88
C LEU A 178 -13.26 -2.27 -1.46
N TYR A 179 -12.89 -2.99 -2.54
CA TYR A 179 -11.63 -2.77 -3.23
C TYR A 179 -11.60 -1.43 -3.99
N VAL A 180 -12.69 -1.04 -4.66
CA VAL A 180 -12.85 0.31 -5.23
C VAL A 180 -12.71 1.38 -4.15
N GLY A 181 -13.31 1.18 -2.97
CA GLY A 181 -13.16 2.08 -1.83
C GLY A 181 -11.70 2.20 -1.35
N TYR A 182 -10.96 1.11 -1.38
CA TYR A 182 -9.52 1.12 -1.08
C TYR A 182 -8.73 1.96 -2.11
N GLU A 183 -8.95 1.75 -3.41
CA GLU A 183 -8.30 2.53 -4.47
C GLU A 183 -8.68 4.02 -4.39
N HIS A 184 -9.96 4.32 -4.10
CA HIS A 184 -10.44 5.69 -3.96
C HIS A 184 -9.75 6.46 -2.83
N ARG A 185 -9.56 5.85 -1.67
CA ARG A 185 -8.83 6.47 -0.55
C ARG A 185 -7.39 6.83 -0.88
N ARG A 186 -6.80 6.10 -1.82
CA ARG A 186 -5.44 6.35 -2.34
C ARG A 186 -5.41 7.35 -3.48
N HIS A 187 -6.56 7.88 -3.91
CA HIS A 187 -6.70 8.69 -5.13
C HIS A 187 -6.13 8.00 -6.38
N HIS A 188 -6.30 6.67 -6.45
CA HIS A 188 -5.73 5.82 -7.51
C HIS A 188 -6.77 4.81 -7.98
N ILE A 189 -7.97 5.27 -8.34
CA ILE A 189 -8.98 4.39 -8.93
C ILE A 189 -8.58 4.05 -10.36
N GLN A 190 -8.56 2.75 -10.65
CA GLN A 190 -8.36 2.26 -12.01
C GLN A 190 -9.71 2.11 -12.72
N GLN A 191 -9.82 2.63 -13.95
CA GLN A 191 -11.04 2.48 -14.76
C GLN A 191 -11.46 1.02 -14.91
N THR A 192 -10.49 0.12 -15.08
CA THR A 192 -10.74 -1.33 -15.18
C THR A 192 -11.39 -1.93 -13.93
N THR A 193 -11.13 -1.36 -12.74
CA THR A 193 -11.76 -1.82 -11.49
C THR A 193 -13.23 -1.36 -11.44
N LEU A 194 -13.51 -0.13 -11.86
CA LEU A 194 -14.88 0.39 -11.97
C LEU A 194 -15.72 -0.39 -12.99
N ASP A 195 -15.17 -0.59 -14.18
CA ASP A 195 -15.86 -1.31 -15.26
C ASP A 195 -16.15 -2.76 -14.86
N ARG A 196 -15.24 -3.40 -14.13
CA ARG A 196 -15.44 -4.77 -13.62
C ARG A 196 -16.59 -4.81 -12.61
N LEU A 197 -16.61 -3.88 -11.64
CA LEU A 197 -17.69 -3.82 -10.65
C LEU A 197 -19.04 -3.56 -11.34
N ALA A 198 -19.12 -2.57 -12.23
CA ALA A 198 -20.34 -2.27 -12.99
C ALA A 198 -20.82 -3.48 -13.81
N ALA A 199 -19.91 -4.16 -14.51
CA ALA A 199 -20.22 -5.38 -15.26
C ALA A 199 -20.73 -6.52 -14.35
N THR A 200 -20.12 -6.71 -13.17
CA THR A 200 -20.55 -7.71 -12.20
C THR A 200 -21.97 -7.39 -11.68
N MET A 201 -22.24 -6.14 -11.29
CA MET A 201 -23.57 -5.71 -10.83
C MET A 201 -24.64 -5.89 -11.92
N THR A 202 -24.32 -5.58 -13.18
CA THR A 202 -25.23 -5.70 -14.31
C THR A 202 -25.52 -7.17 -14.69
N ALA A 203 -24.52 -8.05 -14.61
CA ALA A 203 -24.63 -9.45 -15.05
C ALA A 203 -25.16 -10.38 -13.94
N ALA A 204 -25.00 -10.00 -12.67
CA ALA A 204 -25.36 -10.85 -11.55
C ALA A 204 -26.87 -10.87 -11.33
N ASN A 205 -27.41 -12.09 -11.09
CA ASN A 205 -28.77 -12.26 -10.60
C ASN A 205 -28.68 -12.52 -9.09
N TYR A 206 -29.03 -11.54 -8.27
CA TYR A 206 -28.96 -11.61 -6.82
C TYR A 206 -30.24 -11.07 -6.18
N ASP A 207 -30.50 -11.45 -4.93
CA ASP A 207 -31.60 -10.93 -4.13
C ASP A 207 -31.25 -9.53 -3.60
N GLU A 208 -31.98 -8.50 -4.08
CA GLU A 208 -31.76 -7.11 -3.69
C GLU A 208 -32.04 -6.87 -2.19
N ALA A 209 -33.03 -7.59 -1.62
CA ALA A 209 -33.34 -7.47 -0.19
C ALA A 209 -32.19 -8.04 0.66
N LEU A 210 -31.66 -9.20 0.27
CA LEU A 210 -30.49 -9.78 0.93
C LEU A 210 -29.26 -8.88 0.77
N MET A 211 -29.06 -8.26 -0.40
CA MET A 211 -27.96 -7.31 -0.62
C MET A 211 -28.07 -6.11 0.33
N ALA A 212 -29.28 -5.54 0.48
CA ALA A 212 -29.52 -4.43 1.40
C ALA A 212 -29.21 -4.82 2.86
N ASP A 213 -29.66 -6.01 3.30
CA ASP A 213 -29.35 -6.53 4.64
C ASP A 213 -27.83 -6.68 4.86
N ARG A 214 -27.11 -7.22 3.87
CA ARG A 214 -25.63 -7.37 3.95
C ARG A 214 -24.91 -6.03 3.98
N LEU A 215 -25.38 -5.03 3.26
CA LEU A 215 -24.85 -3.67 3.32
C LEU A 215 -25.08 -3.02 4.69
N GLU A 216 -26.23 -3.28 5.33
CA GLU A 216 -26.50 -2.81 6.69
C GLU A 216 -25.60 -3.49 7.72
N GLU A 217 -25.45 -4.83 7.67
CA GLU A 217 -24.53 -5.58 8.55
C GLU A 217 -23.09 -5.09 8.47
N LEU A 218 -22.62 -4.73 7.28
CA LEU A 218 -21.28 -4.16 7.06
C LEU A 218 -21.20 -2.67 7.36
N GLN A 219 -22.32 -2.00 7.66
CA GLN A 219 -22.45 -0.54 7.82
C GLN A 219 -22.00 0.21 6.54
N LEU A 220 -22.34 -0.31 5.38
CA LEU A 220 -21.92 0.22 4.08
C LEU A 220 -23.04 0.88 3.29
N THR A 221 -24.31 0.82 3.72
CA THR A 221 -25.48 1.29 2.96
C THR A 221 -25.29 2.68 2.36
N SER A 222 -24.97 3.67 3.19
CA SER A 222 -24.76 5.04 2.71
C SER A 222 -23.56 5.19 1.77
N SER A 223 -22.46 4.48 2.08
CA SER A 223 -21.24 4.54 1.28
C SER A 223 -21.40 3.83 -0.05
N PHE A 224 -22.19 2.76 -0.08
CA PHE A 224 -22.50 2.02 -1.30
C PHE A 224 -23.43 2.83 -2.23
N ALA A 225 -24.45 3.50 -1.69
CA ALA A 225 -25.29 4.43 -2.47
C ALA A 225 -24.49 5.55 -3.14
N GLN A 226 -23.47 6.07 -2.45
CA GLN A 226 -22.55 7.05 -3.03
C GLN A 226 -21.65 6.43 -4.12
N LEU A 227 -21.20 5.18 -3.92
CA LEU A 227 -20.45 4.44 -4.92
C LEU A 227 -21.26 4.19 -6.19
N GLU A 228 -22.55 3.84 -6.07
CA GLU A 228 -23.45 3.65 -7.21
C GLU A 228 -23.58 4.94 -8.03
N THR A 229 -23.76 6.08 -7.38
CA THR A 229 -23.74 7.39 -8.06
C THR A 229 -22.42 7.62 -8.79
N PHE A 230 -21.31 7.30 -8.15
CA PHE A 230 -19.99 7.44 -8.76
C PHE A 230 -19.80 6.49 -9.97
N LEU A 231 -20.28 5.25 -9.86
CA LEU A 231 -20.24 4.27 -10.97
C LEU A 231 -21.11 4.71 -12.15
N ALA A 232 -22.29 5.28 -11.89
CA ALA A 232 -23.16 5.80 -12.95
C ALA A 232 -22.50 6.95 -13.73
N ASP A 233 -21.75 7.81 -13.03
CA ASP A 233 -21.02 8.92 -13.64
C ASP A 233 -19.74 8.49 -14.40
N HIS A 234 -19.11 7.37 -14.01
CA HIS A 234 -17.76 7.01 -14.47
C HIS A 234 -17.66 5.61 -15.10
N SER A 235 -18.77 4.88 -15.20
CA SER A 235 -18.80 3.54 -15.79
C SER A 235 -20.09 3.31 -16.61
N THR A 236 -20.37 2.05 -16.93
CA THR A 236 -21.57 1.63 -17.69
C THR A 236 -22.76 1.24 -16.81
N LEU A 237 -22.68 1.47 -15.49
CA LEU A 237 -23.80 1.16 -14.59
C LEU A 237 -24.99 2.09 -14.86
N THR A 238 -26.20 1.50 -14.93
CA THR A 238 -27.45 2.24 -15.11
C THR A 238 -28.36 2.06 -13.88
N GLU A 239 -29.30 3.00 -13.66
CA GLU A 239 -30.22 2.99 -12.50
C GLU A 239 -30.97 1.67 -12.33
N GLY A 240 -31.27 0.94 -13.40
CA GLY A 240 -31.97 -0.34 -13.35
C GLY A 240 -31.21 -1.50 -12.69
N PHE A 241 -29.93 -1.28 -12.35
CA PHE A 241 -29.07 -2.28 -11.73
C PHE A 241 -28.50 -1.83 -10.38
N MET A 242 -29.11 -0.83 -9.76
CA MET A 242 -28.71 -0.31 -8.46
C MET A 242 -29.61 -0.93 -7.36
N PRO A 243 -29.04 -1.72 -6.41
CA PRO A 243 -29.82 -2.41 -5.38
C PRO A 243 -30.38 -1.47 -4.30
N ILE A 244 -29.87 -0.25 -4.20
CA ILE A 244 -30.36 0.77 -3.27
C ILE A 244 -30.50 2.11 -4.00
N GLU A 245 -31.26 3.04 -3.43
CA GLU A 245 -31.44 4.37 -4.01
C GLU A 245 -30.12 5.15 -3.99
N ALA A 246 -29.65 5.57 -5.17
CA ALA A 246 -28.39 6.29 -5.33
C ALA A 246 -28.44 7.66 -4.64
N HIS A 247 -27.37 8.03 -3.95
CA HIS A 247 -27.26 9.30 -3.24
C HIS A 247 -26.33 10.27 -3.99
N PRO A 248 -26.77 11.49 -4.33
CA PRO A 248 -25.99 12.45 -5.11
C PRO A 248 -24.85 13.07 -4.29
N ASN A 249 -23.86 12.29 -3.93
CA ASN A 249 -22.67 12.78 -3.25
C ASN A 249 -21.42 12.32 -3.98
N LYS A 250 -20.64 13.27 -4.52
CA LYS A 250 -19.43 13.01 -5.30
C LYS A 250 -18.24 12.51 -4.49
N ASN A 251 -18.32 12.50 -3.17
CA ASN A 251 -17.25 12.06 -2.26
C ASN A 251 -17.73 10.86 -1.46
N PHE A 252 -17.59 9.65 -2.02
CA PHE A 252 -17.86 8.46 -1.24
C PHE A 252 -16.64 8.04 -0.40
N THR A 253 -16.90 7.53 0.79
CA THR A 253 -15.86 6.92 1.66
C THR A 253 -16.32 5.54 2.04
N LEU A 254 -15.74 4.51 1.44
CA LEU A 254 -15.88 3.13 1.91
C LEU A 254 -14.81 2.86 2.98
N PRO A 255 -15.18 2.36 4.17
CA PRO A 255 -14.26 2.11 5.28
C PRO A 255 -13.32 0.93 5.08
#